data_39d5419cf1b33ae277649f91790472f0
#
_entry.id   39d5419cf1b33ae277649f91790472f0
#
_cell.length_a   1.000
_cell.length_b   1.000
_cell.length_c   1.000
_cell.angle_alpha   90.00
_cell.angle_beta   90.00
_cell.angle_gamma   90.00
#
_symmetry.space_group_name_H-M   'P 1'
#
loop_
_entity.id
_entity.type
_entity.pdbx_description
1 polymer ?
#
loop_
_entity_poly.entity_id
_entity_poly.type
_entity_poly.pdbx_seq_one_letter_code
_entity_poly.pdbx_strand_id
1 'polypeptide(L)'
;MSNEVFQIMKKFDLDSVELQMVLQCAPVLTGLKIANLLNIKSAQGRDVCRILYNKGISVYPLFDNGTKMCMLLYRNDELWNYINESKVKAMLKNMGYKDRGIRAMLKHFSDRYKLYLQRNGEFPHEMGLFLGYPVEDVEGFIENEGKNFLCSGYWKVYKDMPEKKRLFKKFEQAEEILIKRLYSGGLKNGSNKGNLLVTVR
;
A
#
# COMPACT_ATOMS: atom_id res chain seq x y z
N MET A 1 -7.10 -17.04 -2.00
CA MET A 1 -5.80 -17.79 -1.95
C MET A 1 -6.06 -19.25 -2.23
N SER A 2 -5.29 -19.85 -3.16
CA SER A 2 -5.41 -21.27 -3.52
C SER A 2 -4.81 -22.19 -2.44
N ASN A 3 -5.28 -23.46 -2.38
CA ASN A 3 -4.73 -24.46 -1.45
C ASN A 3 -3.22 -24.66 -1.61
N GLU A 4 -2.74 -24.61 -2.86
CA GLU A 4 -1.31 -24.72 -3.16
C GLU A 4 -0.50 -23.60 -2.50
N VAL A 5 -0.93 -22.34 -2.64
CA VAL A 5 -0.26 -21.18 -2.05
C VAL A 5 -0.32 -21.25 -0.52
N PHE A 6 -1.43 -21.71 0.05
CA PHE A 6 -1.53 -21.92 1.49
C PHE A 6 -0.50 -22.94 2.03
N GLN A 7 -0.27 -24.04 1.31
CA GLN A 7 0.77 -25.03 1.69
C GLN A 7 2.19 -24.46 1.52
N ILE A 8 2.41 -23.63 0.50
CA ILE A 8 3.67 -22.93 0.29
C ILE A 8 3.94 -21.97 1.48
N MET A 9 2.94 -21.20 1.90
CA MET A 9 3.09 -20.24 2.99
C MET A 9 3.51 -20.86 4.31
N LYS A 10 3.07 -22.09 4.63
CA LYS A 10 3.48 -22.81 5.85
C LYS A 10 4.99 -23.06 5.93
N LYS A 11 5.71 -22.95 4.82
CA LYS A 11 7.16 -23.18 4.73
C LYS A 11 7.98 -21.91 4.85
N PHE A 12 7.31 -20.74 4.93
CA PHE A 12 7.99 -19.46 5.12
C PHE A 12 8.15 -19.12 6.60
N ASP A 13 9.21 -18.39 6.89
CA ASP A 13 9.26 -17.55 8.07
C ASP A 13 8.27 -16.39 7.88
N LEU A 14 7.21 -16.39 8.67
CA LEU A 14 6.15 -15.36 8.60
C LEU A 14 6.67 -13.96 8.95
N ASP A 15 7.81 -13.87 9.64
CA ASP A 15 8.47 -12.60 9.97
C ASP A 15 9.43 -12.11 8.87
N SER A 16 9.62 -12.86 7.79
CA SER A 16 10.51 -12.40 6.72
C SER A 16 9.98 -11.14 6.05
N VAL A 17 10.86 -10.15 5.82
CA VAL A 17 10.53 -8.85 5.22
C VAL A 17 9.91 -9.05 3.84
N GLU A 18 10.48 -9.94 3.04
CA GLU A 18 10.02 -10.22 1.69
C GLU A 18 8.59 -10.76 1.67
N LEU A 19 8.27 -11.69 2.58
CA LEU A 19 6.90 -12.21 2.66
C LEU A 19 5.92 -11.14 3.14
N GLN A 20 6.28 -10.35 4.17
CA GLN A 20 5.46 -9.24 4.65
C GLN A 20 5.19 -8.21 3.54
N MET A 21 6.20 -7.90 2.73
CA MET A 21 6.03 -7.02 1.56
C MET A 21 5.08 -7.62 0.53
N VAL A 22 5.15 -8.91 0.25
CA VAL A 22 4.24 -9.56 -0.69
C VAL A 22 2.81 -9.55 -0.17
N LEU A 23 2.58 -9.99 1.07
CA LEU A 23 1.25 -10.10 1.66
C LEU A 23 0.52 -8.76 1.76
N GLN A 24 1.25 -7.68 2.02
CA GLN A 24 0.64 -6.36 2.23
C GLN A 24 0.71 -5.46 0.99
N CYS A 25 1.68 -5.69 0.09
CA CYS A 25 2.04 -4.73 -0.95
C CYS A 25 2.12 -5.33 -2.36
N ALA A 26 1.69 -6.57 -2.59
CA ALA A 26 1.71 -7.19 -3.93
C ALA A 26 1.15 -6.28 -5.04
N PRO A 27 0.03 -5.55 -4.85
CA PRO A 27 -0.49 -4.68 -5.88
C PRO A 27 0.47 -3.55 -6.30
N VAL A 28 1.15 -2.87 -5.37
CA VAL A 28 2.12 -1.84 -5.73
C VAL A 28 3.43 -2.43 -6.27
N LEU A 29 3.85 -3.59 -5.77
CA LEU A 29 5.04 -4.28 -6.24
C LEU A 29 4.90 -4.71 -7.72
N THR A 30 3.69 -5.06 -8.14
CA THR A 30 3.37 -5.49 -9.51
C THR A 30 2.87 -4.36 -10.42
N GLY A 31 2.77 -3.12 -9.94
CA GLY A 31 2.29 -1.98 -10.71
C GLY A 31 0.77 -1.96 -10.95
N LEU A 32 0.01 -2.77 -10.21
CA LEU A 32 -1.45 -2.76 -10.28
C LEU A 32 -2.09 -1.69 -9.40
N LYS A 33 -1.31 -1.10 -8.50
CA LYS A 33 -1.76 -0.07 -7.57
C LYS A 33 -0.67 0.99 -7.36
N ILE A 34 -1.09 2.21 -7.13
CA ILE A 34 -0.19 3.37 -6.96
C ILE A 34 0.60 3.27 -5.65
N ALA A 35 -0.06 2.88 -4.56
CA ALA A 35 0.57 2.82 -3.24
C ALA A 35 -0.08 1.79 -2.31
N ASN A 36 0.68 1.29 -1.33
CA ASN A 36 0.22 0.44 -0.23
C ASN A 36 0.88 0.87 1.09
N LEU A 37 0.19 0.58 2.19
CA LEU A 37 0.84 0.58 3.51
C LEU A 37 1.55 -0.74 3.75
N LEU A 38 2.72 -0.65 4.38
CA LEU A 38 3.49 -1.78 4.87
C LEU A 38 3.72 -1.61 6.37
N ASN A 39 3.22 -2.56 7.15
CA ASN A 39 3.45 -2.64 8.59
C ASN A 39 4.45 -3.73 8.90
N ILE A 40 5.56 -3.37 9.55
CA ILE A 40 6.69 -4.26 9.87
C ILE A 40 7.27 -3.95 11.25
N LYS A 41 8.21 -4.77 11.71
CA LYS A 41 9.06 -4.44 12.85
C LYS A 41 10.01 -3.30 12.49
N SER A 42 10.22 -2.34 13.39
CA SER A 42 11.08 -1.16 13.12
C SER A 42 12.50 -1.55 12.67
N ALA A 43 13.06 -2.63 13.23
CA ALA A 43 14.37 -3.15 12.85
C ALA A 43 14.47 -3.55 11.36
N GLN A 44 13.35 -3.86 10.71
CA GLN A 44 13.29 -4.33 9.31
C GLN A 44 13.22 -3.18 8.29
N GLY A 45 13.03 -1.93 8.73
CA GLY A 45 12.82 -0.81 7.82
C GLY A 45 13.97 -0.59 6.83
N ARG A 46 15.23 -0.82 7.24
CA ARG A 46 16.39 -0.72 6.35
C ARG A 46 16.40 -1.79 5.27
N ASP A 47 15.91 -2.99 5.57
CA ASP A 47 15.83 -4.08 4.61
C ASP A 47 14.81 -3.79 3.52
N VAL A 48 13.66 -3.20 3.86
CA VAL A 48 12.68 -2.73 2.87
C VAL A 48 13.32 -1.74 1.89
N CYS A 49 14.02 -0.72 2.41
CA CYS A 49 14.68 0.27 1.56
C CYS A 49 15.72 -0.37 0.65
N ARG A 50 16.50 -1.33 1.16
CA ARG A 50 17.51 -2.07 0.38
C ARG A 50 16.86 -2.92 -0.71
N ILE A 51 15.80 -3.65 -0.40
CA ILE A 51 15.08 -4.51 -1.35
C ILE A 51 14.47 -3.67 -2.49
N LEU A 52 13.92 -2.49 -2.17
CA LEU A 52 13.27 -1.63 -3.16
C LEU A 52 14.20 -0.66 -3.89
N TYR A 53 15.49 -0.63 -3.52
CA TYR A 53 16.47 0.24 -4.17
C TYR A 53 16.49 0.03 -5.70
N ASN A 54 16.36 1.09 -6.48
CA ASN A 54 16.28 1.10 -7.94
C ASN A 54 15.14 0.24 -8.54
N LYS A 55 14.04 -0.01 -7.81
CA LYS A 55 12.89 -0.77 -8.31
C LYS A 55 11.70 0.12 -8.74
N GLY A 56 11.87 1.43 -8.79
CA GLY A 56 10.79 2.36 -9.16
C GLY A 56 9.70 2.51 -8.10
N ILE A 57 9.95 2.03 -6.89
CA ILE A 57 9.04 2.17 -5.75
C ILE A 57 9.74 3.00 -4.67
N SER A 58 9.12 4.11 -4.31
CA SER A 58 9.56 4.99 -3.23
C SER A 58 8.99 4.51 -1.90
N VAL A 59 9.70 4.81 -0.82
CA VAL A 59 9.32 4.45 0.55
C VAL A 59 9.26 5.71 1.39
N TYR A 60 8.17 5.90 2.14
CA TYR A 60 8.03 6.99 3.09
C TYR A 60 7.60 6.44 4.46
N PRO A 61 8.39 6.65 5.54
CA PRO A 61 8.01 6.24 6.89
C PRO A 61 6.91 7.16 7.42
N LEU A 62 5.71 6.62 7.65
CA LEU A 62 4.58 7.36 8.20
C LEU A 62 4.62 7.38 9.73
N PHE A 63 4.99 6.26 10.34
CA PHE A 63 5.01 6.09 11.78
C PHE A 63 6.07 5.05 12.18
N ASP A 64 6.78 5.34 13.27
CA ASP A 64 7.71 4.41 13.91
C ASP A 64 7.72 4.67 15.42
N ASN A 65 7.54 3.63 16.23
CA ASN A 65 7.59 3.70 17.69
C ASN A 65 8.76 2.89 18.28
N GLY A 66 9.73 2.52 17.46
CA GLY A 66 10.89 1.71 17.86
C GLY A 66 10.63 0.18 17.84
N THR A 67 9.37 -0.24 17.86
CA THR A 67 8.98 -1.67 17.78
C THR A 67 8.29 -1.96 16.45
N LYS A 68 7.29 -1.14 16.10
CA LYS A 68 6.49 -1.25 14.87
C LYS A 68 6.66 0.00 14.01
N MET A 69 6.81 -0.22 12.72
CA MET A 69 6.91 0.82 11.70
C MET A 69 5.81 0.64 10.66
N CYS A 70 5.16 1.75 10.29
CA CYS A 70 4.25 1.83 9.15
C CYS A 70 4.91 2.68 8.07
N MET A 71 5.02 2.13 6.87
CA MET A 71 5.61 2.78 5.70
C MET A 71 4.57 2.87 4.58
N LEU A 72 4.60 3.96 3.81
CA LEU A 72 3.94 4.04 2.52
C LEU A 72 4.95 3.62 1.44
N LEU A 73 4.61 2.57 0.70
CA LEU A 73 5.30 2.16 -0.51
C LEU A 73 4.51 2.73 -1.69
N TYR A 74 5.14 3.51 -2.57
CA TYR A 74 4.42 4.20 -3.64
C TYR A 74 5.26 4.41 -4.90
N ARG A 75 4.57 4.50 -6.04
CA ARG A 75 5.13 4.88 -7.33
C ARG A 75 5.04 6.40 -7.47
N ASN A 76 6.19 7.04 -7.41
CA ASN A 76 6.28 8.50 -7.25
C ASN A 76 5.48 9.26 -8.31
N ASP A 77 5.73 8.97 -9.59
CA ASP A 77 5.11 9.71 -10.69
C ASP A 77 3.61 9.40 -10.81
N GLU A 78 3.23 8.13 -10.60
CA GLU A 78 1.83 7.71 -10.60
C GLU A 78 1.06 8.38 -9.45
N LEU A 79 1.61 8.40 -8.23
CA LEU A 79 0.98 9.08 -7.09
C LEU A 79 0.92 10.59 -7.31
N TRP A 80 1.99 11.21 -7.84
CA TRP A 80 2.01 12.63 -8.14
C TRP A 80 0.95 13.02 -9.17
N ASN A 81 0.81 12.25 -10.24
CA ASN A 81 -0.22 12.48 -11.26
C ASN A 81 -1.62 12.36 -10.66
N TYR A 82 -1.88 11.30 -9.89
CA TYR A 82 -3.18 11.07 -9.26
C TYR A 82 -3.58 12.18 -8.29
N ILE A 83 -2.69 12.61 -7.38
CA ILE A 83 -3.03 13.67 -6.41
C ILE A 83 -3.21 15.06 -7.07
N ASN A 84 -2.74 15.24 -8.30
CA ASN A 84 -2.96 16.45 -9.10
C ASN A 84 -4.20 16.38 -10.02
N GLU A 85 -4.91 15.27 -10.08
CA GLU A 85 -6.23 15.21 -10.73
C GLU A 85 -7.18 16.21 -10.07
N SER A 86 -7.97 16.92 -10.86
CA SER A 86 -8.77 18.08 -10.41
C SER A 86 -9.62 17.79 -9.17
N LYS A 87 -10.31 16.64 -9.13
CA LYS A 87 -11.17 16.25 -8.01
C LYS A 87 -10.35 15.90 -6.76
N VAL A 88 -9.29 15.09 -6.92
CA VAL A 88 -8.42 14.67 -5.83
C VAL A 88 -7.72 15.88 -5.19
N LYS A 89 -7.19 16.77 -6.03
CA LYS A 89 -6.53 18.02 -5.61
C LYS A 89 -7.49 18.94 -4.84
N ALA A 90 -8.73 19.09 -5.33
CA ALA A 90 -9.74 19.87 -4.63
C ALA A 90 -10.08 19.28 -3.26
N MET A 91 -10.24 17.96 -3.19
CA MET A 91 -10.52 17.25 -1.93
C MET A 91 -9.37 17.40 -0.93
N LEU A 92 -8.12 17.20 -1.35
CA LEU A 92 -6.94 17.41 -0.52
C LEU A 92 -6.83 18.86 -0.03
N LYS A 93 -7.12 19.84 -0.90
CA LYS A 93 -7.15 21.26 -0.51
C LYS A 93 -8.17 21.53 0.60
N ASN A 94 -9.37 20.96 0.50
CA ASN A 94 -10.40 21.09 1.54
C ASN A 94 -9.98 20.43 2.87
N MET A 95 -9.10 19.42 2.83
CA MET A 95 -8.50 18.77 4.00
C MET A 95 -7.25 19.52 4.52
N GLY A 96 -6.94 20.73 3.99
CA GLY A 96 -5.84 21.57 4.46
C GLY A 96 -4.50 21.33 3.78
N TYR A 97 -4.44 20.51 2.71
CA TYR A 97 -3.20 20.28 1.96
C TYR A 97 -2.88 21.47 1.05
N LYS A 98 -1.61 21.88 1.07
CA LYS A 98 -1.06 22.92 0.18
C LYS A 98 -0.21 22.26 -0.90
N ASP A 99 -0.21 22.84 -2.09
CA ASP A 99 0.62 22.39 -3.22
C ASP A 99 2.10 22.77 -2.97
N ARG A 100 2.80 21.92 -2.24
CA ARG A 100 4.22 22.07 -1.86
C ARG A 100 5.08 20.87 -2.27
N GLY A 101 4.59 20.10 -3.24
CA GLY A 101 5.24 18.85 -3.68
C GLY A 101 4.93 17.66 -2.77
N ILE A 102 5.12 16.47 -3.33
CA ILE A 102 4.72 15.20 -2.71
C ILE A 102 5.32 14.98 -1.32
N ARG A 103 6.60 15.34 -1.12
CA ARG A 103 7.29 15.16 0.16
C ARG A 103 6.65 15.96 1.29
N ALA A 104 6.28 17.21 1.03
CA ALA A 104 5.62 18.06 2.02
C ALA A 104 4.22 17.56 2.33
N MET A 105 3.50 17.06 1.32
CA MET A 105 2.17 16.46 1.50
C MET A 105 2.25 15.18 2.32
N LEU A 106 3.20 14.28 2.04
CA LEU A 106 3.41 13.05 2.81
C LEU A 106 3.85 13.35 4.26
N LYS A 107 4.63 14.42 4.48
CA LYS A 107 4.96 14.86 5.84
C LYS A 107 3.70 15.27 6.60
N HIS A 108 2.87 16.10 6.00
CA HIS A 108 1.61 16.53 6.60
C HIS A 108 0.68 15.34 6.90
N PHE A 109 0.54 14.40 5.96
CA PHE A 109 -0.20 13.16 6.17
C PHE A 109 0.38 12.33 7.34
N SER A 110 1.71 12.15 7.39
CA SER A 110 2.38 11.46 8.49
C SER A 110 2.09 12.11 9.85
N ASP A 111 2.12 13.44 9.93
CA ASP A 111 1.86 14.17 11.17
C ASP A 111 0.40 13.95 11.63
N ARG A 112 -0.60 14.01 10.72
CA ARG A 112 -2.01 13.72 11.02
C ARG A 112 -2.22 12.25 11.41
N TYR A 113 -1.58 11.32 10.70
CA TYR A 113 -1.66 9.90 11.02
C TYR A 113 -1.09 9.57 12.41
N LYS A 114 0.01 10.23 12.83
CA LYS A 114 0.57 10.11 14.17
C LYS A 114 -0.38 10.61 15.24
N LEU A 115 -1.00 11.78 15.03
CA LEU A 115 -2.01 12.33 15.95
C LEU A 115 -3.18 11.37 16.13
N TYR A 116 -3.70 10.80 15.04
CA TYR A 116 -4.74 9.79 15.10
C TYR A 116 -4.33 8.56 15.93
N LEU A 117 -3.13 8.00 15.69
CA LEU A 117 -2.64 6.85 16.45
C LEU A 117 -2.47 7.13 17.94
N GLN A 118 -2.17 8.37 18.31
CA GLN A 118 -2.07 8.84 19.69
C GLN A 118 -3.45 9.18 20.32
N ARG A 119 -4.55 8.95 19.60
CA ARG A 119 -5.93 9.31 19.98
C ARG A 119 -6.14 10.81 20.20
N ASN A 120 -5.29 11.65 19.61
CA ASN A 120 -5.31 13.12 19.70
C ASN A 120 -5.80 13.77 18.40
N GLY A 121 -6.40 13.02 17.48
CA GLY A 121 -6.90 13.53 16.21
C GLY A 121 -7.92 12.60 15.56
N GLU A 122 -8.61 13.12 14.56
CA GLU A 122 -9.57 12.37 13.76
C GLU A 122 -8.85 11.43 12.78
N PHE A 123 -9.57 10.41 12.29
CA PHE A 123 -9.05 9.51 11.26
C PHE A 123 -8.71 10.31 10.00
N PRO A 124 -7.49 10.19 9.46
CA PRO A 124 -7.08 10.93 8.28
C PRO A 124 -7.68 10.29 7.02
N HIS A 125 -8.85 10.75 6.60
CA HIS A 125 -9.57 10.21 5.42
C HIS A 125 -8.79 10.35 4.12
N GLU A 126 -7.87 11.32 4.03
CA GLU A 126 -6.91 11.46 2.94
C GLU A 126 -5.99 10.26 2.75
N MET A 127 -5.93 9.36 3.72
CA MET A 127 -5.23 8.08 3.59
C MET A 127 -5.70 7.33 2.34
N GLY A 128 -7.00 7.31 2.06
CA GLY A 128 -7.54 6.69 0.85
C GLY A 128 -6.96 7.29 -0.42
N LEU A 129 -6.81 8.62 -0.47
CA LEU A 129 -6.22 9.33 -1.61
C LEU A 129 -4.73 9.00 -1.75
N PHE A 130 -3.94 9.04 -0.67
CA PHE A 130 -2.52 8.65 -0.72
C PHE A 130 -2.30 7.17 -1.02
N LEU A 131 -3.31 6.33 -0.79
CA LEU A 131 -3.31 4.93 -1.20
C LEU A 131 -3.78 4.71 -2.65
N GLY A 132 -4.18 5.78 -3.36
CA GLY A 132 -4.66 5.71 -4.74
C GLY A 132 -6.03 5.04 -4.87
N TYR A 133 -6.90 5.16 -3.86
CA TYR A 133 -8.28 4.70 -3.98
C TYR A 133 -9.07 5.65 -4.88
N PRO A 134 -10.06 5.16 -5.64
CA PRO A 134 -10.92 6.03 -6.44
C PRO A 134 -11.53 7.13 -5.57
N VAL A 135 -11.50 8.37 -6.07
CA VAL A 135 -11.97 9.53 -5.32
C VAL A 135 -13.42 9.39 -4.87
N GLU A 136 -14.27 8.79 -5.72
CA GLU A 136 -15.68 8.52 -5.43
C GLU A 136 -15.89 7.51 -4.29
N ASP A 137 -14.95 6.58 -4.11
CA ASP A 137 -15.01 5.63 -2.99
C ASP A 137 -14.54 6.30 -1.67
N VAL A 138 -13.60 7.23 -1.75
CA VAL A 138 -13.17 8.05 -0.59
C VAL A 138 -14.28 9.03 -0.19
N GLU A 139 -14.90 9.72 -1.15
CA GLU A 139 -16.08 10.59 -0.92
C GLU A 139 -17.21 9.79 -0.27
N GLY A 140 -17.59 8.65 -0.90
CA GLY A 140 -18.65 7.79 -0.38
C GLY A 140 -18.36 7.26 1.02
N PHE A 141 -17.10 6.96 1.34
CA PHE A 141 -16.71 6.54 2.69
C PHE A 141 -16.94 7.67 3.72
N ILE A 142 -16.58 8.89 3.39
CA ILE A 142 -16.74 10.06 4.28
C ILE A 142 -18.22 10.38 4.46
N GLU A 143 -18.97 10.49 3.37
CA GLU A 143 -20.40 10.84 3.37
C GLU A 143 -21.26 9.82 4.13
N ASN A 144 -20.91 8.54 4.04
CA ASN A 144 -21.64 7.46 4.70
C ASN A 144 -21.00 7.00 6.01
N GLU A 145 -20.00 7.70 6.56
CA GLU A 145 -19.29 7.30 7.78
C GLU A 145 -18.79 5.85 7.72
N GLY A 146 -18.36 5.42 6.54
CA GLY A 146 -17.92 4.05 6.29
C GLY A 146 -19.04 3.00 6.29
N LYS A 147 -20.31 3.39 6.27
CA LYS A 147 -21.49 2.50 6.16
C LYS A 147 -22.02 2.50 4.72
N ASN A 148 -23.06 1.72 4.43
CA ASN A 148 -23.78 1.71 3.14
C ASN A 148 -22.92 1.43 1.91
N PHE A 149 -21.77 0.74 2.06
CA PHE A 149 -20.90 0.35 0.95
C PHE A 149 -21.51 -0.80 0.13
N LEU A 150 -21.24 -0.83 -1.17
CA LEU A 150 -21.70 -1.87 -2.10
C LEU A 150 -20.97 -3.21 -1.88
N CYS A 151 -19.68 -3.15 -1.56
CA CYS A 151 -18.88 -4.30 -1.13
C CYS A 151 -17.61 -3.83 -0.41
N SER A 152 -16.97 -4.73 0.36
CA SER A 152 -15.69 -4.51 1.01
C SER A 152 -14.66 -5.50 0.48
N GLY A 153 -13.44 -5.02 0.25
CA GLY A 153 -12.27 -5.80 -0.16
C GLY A 153 -11.01 -5.06 0.28
N TYR A 154 -10.16 -4.65 -0.65
CA TYR A 154 -9.00 -3.79 -0.35
C TYR A 154 -9.40 -2.41 0.18
N TRP A 155 -10.61 -1.97 -0.13
CA TRP A 155 -11.29 -0.82 0.47
C TRP A 155 -12.81 -1.01 0.41
N LYS A 156 -13.58 -0.11 1.04
CA LYS A 156 -15.04 -0.08 0.94
C LYS A 156 -15.45 0.63 -0.35
N VAL A 157 -16.16 -0.06 -1.22
CA VAL A 157 -16.55 0.38 -2.56
C VAL A 157 -17.93 1.02 -2.50
N TYR A 158 -18.07 2.20 -3.08
CA TYR A 158 -19.33 2.95 -3.18
C TYR A 158 -19.80 3.12 -4.62
N LYS A 159 -18.91 2.88 -5.61
CA LYS A 159 -19.24 3.01 -7.02
C LYS A 159 -18.57 1.92 -7.87
N ASP A 160 -19.23 1.51 -8.95
CA ASP A 160 -18.70 0.56 -9.94
C ASP A 160 -18.18 -0.76 -9.33
N MET A 161 -19.00 -1.35 -8.43
CA MET A 161 -18.67 -2.59 -7.73
C MET A 161 -18.15 -3.71 -8.65
N PRO A 162 -18.74 -3.99 -9.85
CA PRO A 162 -18.26 -5.06 -10.71
C PRO A 162 -16.81 -4.84 -11.17
N GLU A 163 -16.44 -3.60 -11.48
CA GLU A 163 -15.08 -3.23 -11.89
C GLU A 163 -14.10 -3.41 -10.73
N LYS A 164 -14.47 -2.92 -9.54
CA LYS A 164 -13.62 -3.02 -8.35
C LYS A 164 -13.41 -4.48 -7.92
N LYS A 165 -14.44 -5.33 -8.00
CA LYS A 165 -14.29 -6.77 -7.76
C LYS A 165 -13.31 -7.44 -8.74
N ARG A 166 -13.35 -7.07 -10.04
CA ARG A 166 -12.36 -7.55 -11.02
C ARG A 166 -10.94 -7.09 -10.68
N LEU A 167 -10.79 -5.84 -10.25
CA LEU A 167 -9.51 -5.30 -9.81
C LEU A 167 -8.98 -6.01 -8.57
N PHE A 168 -9.82 -6.24 -7.56
CA PHE A 168 -9.44 -6.98 -6.35
C PHE A 168 -8.97 -8.39 -6.67
N LYS A 169 -9.65 -9.08 -7.59
CA LYS A 169 -9.20 -10.40 -8.06
C LYS A 169 -7.81 -10.35 -8.72
N LYS A 170 -7.49 -9.29 -9.47
CA LYS A 170 -6.12 -9.11 -10.02
C LYS A 170 -5.09 -8.92 -8.90
N PHE A 171 -5.44 -8.20 -7.82
CA PHE A 171 -4.56 -8.02 -6.67
C PHE A 171 -4.28 -9.35 -5.96
N GLU A 172 -5.31 -10.17 -5.74
CA GLU A 172 -5.16 -11.52 -5.17
C GLU A 172 -4.29 -12.43 -6.05
N GLN A 173 -4.48 -12.38 -7.36
CA GLN A 173 -3.64 -13.13 -8.31
C GLN A 173 -2.18 -12.67 -8.27
N ALA A 174 -1.93 -11.37 -8.19
CA ALA A 174 -0.58 -10.82 -8.08
C ALA A 174 0.11 -11.30 -6.80
N GLU A 175 -0.60 -11.31 -5.68
CA GLU A 175 -0.10 -11.84 -4.41
C GLU A 175 0.29 -13.32 -4.54
N GLU A 176 -0.58 -14.17 -5.07
CA GLU A 176 -0.29 -15.60 -5.27
C GLU A 176 0.93 -15.83 -6.18
N ILE A 177 1.05 -15.06 -7.27
CA ILE A 177 2.20 -15.14 -8.17
C ILE A 177 3.50 -14.78 -7.44
N LEU A 178 3.49 -13.73 -6.64
CA LEU A 178 4.69 -13.30 -5.90
C LEU A 178 5.07 -14.30 -4.81
N ILE A 179 4.10 -14.88 -4.09
CA ILE A 179 4.37 -15.95 -3.11
C ILE A 179 5.05 -17.14 -3.79
N LYS A 180 4.54 -17.61 -4.93
CA LYS A 180 5.14 -18.72 -5.70
C LYS A 180 6.55 -18.37 -6.17
N ARG A 181 6.79 -17.14 -6.64
CA ARG A 181 8.12 -16.67 -7.06
C ARG A 181 9.11 -16.65 -5.89
N LEU A 182 8.71 -16.11 -4.72
CA LEU A 182 9.55 -16.14 -3.52
C LEU A 182 9.95 -17.56 -3.14
N TYR A 183 9.00 -18.49 -3.16
CA TYR A 183 9.25 -19.88 -2.83
C TYR A 183 10.25 -20.53 -3.80
N SER A 184 10.03 -20.37 -5.11
CA SER A 184 10.89 -20.91 -6.16
C SER A 184 12.29 -20.29 -6.15
N GLY A 185 12.40 -19.00 -5.88
CA GLY A 185 13.67 -18.26 -5.79
C GLY A 185 14.46 -18.59 -4.54
N GLY A 186 13.78 -18.83 -3.43
CA GLY A 186 14.39 -19.28 -2.17
C GLY A 186 15.03 -20.67 -2.28
N LEU A 187 14.46 -21.54 -3.12
CA LEU A 187 15.03 -22.86 -3.39
C LEU A 187 16.25 -22.84 -4.32
N LYS A 188 16.36 -21.82 -5.17
CA LYS A 188 17.41 -21.76 -6.21
C LYS A 188 18.64 -20.92 -5.85
N ASN A 189 18.46 -19.88 -5.02
CA ASN A 189 19.54 -18.89 -4.75
C ASN A 189 19.44 -18.32 -3.33
N GLY A 190 20.34 -18.71 -2.47
CA GLY A 190 20.44 -18.19 -1.10
C GLY A 190 20.80 -16.70 -0.94
N SER A 191 20.99 -15.92 -2.03
CA SER A 191 21.60 -14.58 -1.95
C SER A 191 20.92 -13.44 -2.70
N ASN A 192 19.86 -13.65 -3.49
CA ASN A 192 19.31 -12.58 -4.34
C ASN A 192 17.77 -12.50 -4.34
N LYS A 193 17.16 -12.53 -3.17
CA LYS A 193 15.69 -12.51 -2.97
C LYS A 193 15.03 -11.20 -3.47
N GLY A 194 15.73 -10.07 -3.38
CA GLY A 194 15.17 -8.75 -3.72
C GLY A 194 14.76 -8.58 -5.19
N ASN A 195 15.41 -9.30 -6.13
CA ASN A 195 15.08 -9.20 -7.57
C ASN A 195 13.79 -9.95 -7.97
N LEU A 196 13.22 -10.75 -7.08
CA LEU A 196 12.04 -11.57 -7.35
C LEU A 196 10.72 -10.83 -7.08
N LEU A 197 10.76 -9.75 -6.30
CA LEU A 197 9.57 -9.08 -5.79
C LEU A 197 8.96 -8.07 -6.76
N VAL A 198 9.78 -7.38 -7.55
CA VAL A 198 9.29 -6.30 -8.40
C VAL A 198 9.32 -6.73 -9.85
N THR A 199 8.17 -6.80 -10.49
CA THR A 199 8.05 -7.00 -11.93
C THR A 199 8.36 -5.66 -12.60
N VAL A 200 9.50 -5.58 -13.27
CA VAL A 200 9.75 -4.48 -14.20
C VAL A 200 8.85 -4.70 -15.41
N ARG A 201 8.06 -3.70 -15.79
CA ARG A 201 7.28 -3.68 -17.04
C ARG A 201 8.20 -3.69 -18.24
#